data_f6fff8979f342ae551186c1118f06724
#
_entry.id   f6fff8979f342ae551186c1118f06724
#
_cell.length_a   1.000
_cell.length_b   1.000
_cell.length_c   1.000
_cell.angle_alpha   90.00
_cell.angle_beta   90.00
_cell.angle_gamma   90.00
#
_symmetry.space_group_name_H-M   'P 1'
#
loop_
_entity.id
_entity.type
_entity.pdbx_description
1 polymer ?
#
loop_
_entity_poly.entity_id
_entity_poly.type
_entity_poly.pdbx_seq_one_letter_code
_entity_poly.pdbx_strand_id
1 'polypeptide(L)'
;MAIVQEFLKANEAYASTFHKGDLAMPPARHVAVLVCMDARIDPARALGLEEGDAHVIRNAGGRAADALRSLVISEQLLGTTEVVVIHHTDCGMLTFSNDDLHNKVKQELHADASDIDFLPFKDLEQSVRDDVAFLRESPLIPQSIAISGFIYDVKDGRLRPVS
;
A
#
# COMPACT_ATOMS: atom_id res chain seq x y z
N MET A 1 17.17 10.14 23.28
CA MET A 1 17.92 9.66 22.09
C MET A 1 17.06 9.93 20.87
N ALA A 2 17.62 10.40 19.77
CA ALA A 2 16.82 10.59 18.55
C ALA A 2 16.41 9.21 18.02
N ILE A 3 15.16 9.07 17.54
CA ILE A 3 14.60 7.79 17.05
C ILE A 3 15.49 7.10 16.01
N VAL A 4 16.22 7.88 15.21
CA VAL A 4 17.16 7.35 14.21
C VAL A 4 18.29 6.54 14.87
N GLN A 5 18.77 6.93 16.05
CA GLN A 5 19.79 6.19 16.77
C GLN A 5 19.28 4.85 17.30
N GLU A 6 18.01 4.80 17.66
CA GLU A 6 17.35 3.54 18.04
C GLU A 6 17.23 2.60 16.84
N PHE A 7 16.89 3.13 15.65
CA PHE A 7 16.84 2.35 14.41
C PHE A 7 18.19 1.78 14.01
N LEU A 8 19.26 2.57 14.09
CA LEU A 8 20.61 2.10 13.79
C LEU A 8 21.02 0.96 14.71
N LYS A 9 20.78 1.10 16.02
CA LYS A 9 21.07 0.04 16.99
C LYS A 9 20.26 -1.24 16.73
N ALA A 10 18.97 -1.10 16.43
CA ALA A 10 18.12 -2.23 16.09
C ALA A 10 18.59 -2.92 14.79
N ASN A 11 19.04 -2.13 13.81
CA ASN A 11 19.57 -2.66 12.55
C ASN A 11 20.88 -3.43 12.74
N GLU A 12 21.79 -2.97 13.61
CA GLU A 12 23.01 -3.73 13.94
C GLU A 12 22.67 -5.12 14.51
N ALA A 13 21.68 -5.19 15.42
CA ALA A 13 21.23 -6.46 15.97
C ALA A 13 20.59 -7.36 14.88
N TYR A 14 19.76 -6.82 14.02
CA TYR A 14 19.17 -7.53 12.88
C TYR A 14 20.25 -8.05 11.92
N ALA A 15 21.20 -7.20 11.53
CA ALA A 15 22.28 -7.57 10.61
C ALA A 15 23.19 -8.67 11.15
N SER A 16 23.38 -8.74 12.47
CA SER A 16 24.24 -9.75 13.11
C SER A 16 23.74 -11.19 12.93
N THR A 17 22.44 -11.37 12.66
CA THR A 17 21.80 -12.67 12.44
C THR A 17 21.26 -12.84 11.02
N PHE A 18 21.50 -11.86 10.15
CA PHE A 18 20.98 -11.89 8.78
C PHE A 18 21.69 -12.94 7.92
N HIS A 19 20.92 -13.78 7.27
CA HIS A 19 21.41 -14.89 6.44
C HIS A 19 20.65 -15.05 5.11
N LYS A 20 19.89 -14.01 4.70
CA LYS A 20 19.02 -14.05 3.50
C LYS A 20 19.60 -13.26 2.31
N GLY A 21 20.94 -13.07 2.26
CA GLY A 21 21.60 -12.29 1.22
C GLY A 21 21.50 -12.87 -0.20
N ASP A 22 21.13 -14.16 -0.34
CA ASP A 22 21.02 -14.84 -1.63
C ASP A 22 19.59 -14.84 -2.21
N LEU A 23 18.65 -14.12 -1.60
CA LEU A 23 17.28 -14.00 -2.13
C LEU A 23 17.29 -13.39 -3.53
N ALA A 24 16.47 -13.97 -4.43
CA ALA A 24 16.29 -13.44 -5.78
C ALA A 24 15.59 -12.09 -5.77
N MET A 25 15.87 -11.24 -6.75
CA MET A 25 15.25 -9.92 -6.88
C MET A 25 13.74 -9.99 -7.17
N PRO A 26 13.25 -10.84 -8.10
CA PRO A 26 11.82 -10.97 -8.32
C PRO A 26 11.10 -11.58 -7.11
N PRO A 27 9.85 -11.16 -6.84
CA PRO A 27 9.06 -11.72 -5.74
C PRO A 27 8.74 -13.19 -5.99
N ALA A 28 9.09 -14.07 -5.05
CA ALA A 28 8.98 -15.52 -5.21
C ALA A 28 7.54 -16.00 -5.45
N ARG A 29 6.54 -15.29 -4.90
CA ARG A 29 5.11 -15.58 -5.09
C ARG A 29 4.48 -14.84 -6.28
N HIS A 30 5.26 -14.07 -7.03
CA HIS A 30 4.78 -13.29 -8.19
C HIS A 30 3.58 -12.39 -7.87
N VAL A 31 3.51 -11.84 -6.67
CA VAL A 31 2.41 -11.02 -6.19
C VAL A 31 2.89 -9.65 -5.71
N ALA A 32 2.10 -8.63 -5.99
CA ALA A 32 2.22 -7.30 -5.38
C ALA A 32 1.01 -7.06 -4.46
N VAL A 33 1.29 -6.66 -3.23
CA VAL A 33 0.29 -6.26 -2.24
C VAL A 33 0.30 -4.75 -2.11
N LEU A 34 -0.82 -4.12 -2.41
CA LEU A 34 -1.04 -2.69 -2.19
C LEU A 34 -1.88 -2.51 -0.91
N VAL A 35 -1.34 -1.83 0.07
CA VAL A 35 -1.97 -1.68 1.39
C VAL A 35 -1.70 -0.30 1.97
N CYS A 36 -2.57 0.16 2.86
CA CYS A 36 -2.40 1.44 3.55
C CYS A 36 -1.12 1.47 4.40
N MET A 37 -0.56 2.68 4.53
CA MET A 37 0.58 2.95 5.40
C MET A 37 0.24 2.96 6.90
N ASP A 38 -1.01 2.72 7.27
CA ASP A 38 -1.47 2.75 8.67
C ASP A 38 -0.56 1.91 9.57
N ALA A 39 -0.06 2.54 10.65
CA ALA A 39 0.92 1.93 11.53
C ALA A 39 0.41 0.69 12.29
N ARG A 40 -0.91 0.47 12.33
CA ARG A 40 -1.52 -0.69 12.97
C ARG A 40 -1.50 -1.95 12.09
N ILE A 41 -1.09 -1.83 10.83
CA ILE A 41 -1.06 -2.95 9.88
C ILE A 41 0.38 -3.38 9.64
N ASP A 42 0.66 -4.67 9.89
CA ASP A 42 1.88 -5.34 9.47
C ASP A 42 1.52 -6.35 8.36
N PRO A 43 1.71 -5.99 7.09
CA PRO A 43 1.28 -6.84 5.98
C PRO A 43 1.95 -8.19 5.94
N ALA A 44 3.23 -8.27 6.28
CA ALA A 44 3.96 -9.53 6.28
C ALA A 44 3.36 -10.51 7.29
N ARG A 45 3.11 -10.06 8.52
CA ARG A 45 2.51 -10.91 9.55
C ARG A 45 1.06 -11.26 9.24
N ALA A 46 0.27 -10.27 8.78
CA ALA A 46 -1.14 -10.48 8.47
C ALA A 46 -1.36 -11.47 7.32
N LEU A 47 -0.44 -11.52 6.36
CA LEU A 47 -0.56 -12.34 5.14
C LEU A 47 0.36 -13.56 5.14
N GLY A 48 1.17 -13.78 6.16
CA GLY A 48 2.12 -14.86 6.22
C GLY A 48 3.22 -14.75 5.16
N LEU A 49 3.72 -13.54 4.93
CA LEU A 49 4.81 -13.27 4.00
C LEU A 49 6.16 -13.29 4.71
N GLU A 50 7.15 -13.81 4.02
CA GLU A 50 8.55 -13.71 4.40
C GLU A 50 9.30 -12.80 3.42
N GLU A 51 10.52 -12.41 3.78
CA GLU A 51 11.38 -11.62 2.89
C GLU A 51 11.59 -12.35 1.57
N GLY A 52 11.41 -11.64 0.47
CA GLY A 52 11.51 -12.18 -0.88
C GLY A 52 10.22 -12.72 -1.48
N ASP A 53 9.13 -12.85 -0.70
CA ASP A 53 7.88 -13.44 -1.18
C ASP A 53 7.09 -12.53 -2.13
N ALA A 54 6.96 -11.26 -1.78
CA ALA A 54 6.05 -10.34 -2.47
C ALA A 54 6.60 -8.91 -2.51
N HIS A 55 6.16 -8.14 -3.49
CA HIS A 55 6.27 -6.69 -3.38
C HIS A 55 5.17 -6.17 -2.46
N VAL A 56 5.51 -5.37 -1.47
CA VAL A 56 4.55 -4.70 -0.59
C VAL A 56 4.64 -3.21 -0.82
N ILE A 57 3.61 -2.64 -1.42
CA ILE A 57 3.52 -1.22 -1.75
C ILE A 57 2.58 -0.57 -0.74
N ARG A 58 3.04 0.50 -0.09
CA ARG A 58 2.26 1.20 0.93
C ARG A 58 2.18 2.69 0.62
N ASN A 59 0.98 3.23 0.74
CA ASN A 59 0.72 4.66 0.66
C ASN A 59 -0.48 5.04 1.55
N ALA A 60 -0.81 6.33 1.61
CA ALA A 60 -2.00 6.79 2.32
C ALA A 60 -3.25 6.21 1.67
N GLY A 61 -3.94 5.35 2.41
CA GLY A 61 -5.18 4.69 1.97
C GLY A 61 -5.00 3.44 1.12
N GLY A 62 -3.77 3.04 0.76
CA GLY A 62 -3.55 1.92 -0.15
C GLY A 62 -4.13 2.17 -1.55
N ARG A 63 -4.03 3.42 -2.05
CA ARG A 63 -4.70 3.88 -3.26
C ARG A 63 -3.97 3.45 -4.53
N ALA A 64 -4.73 2.87 -5.47
CA ALA A 64 -4.20 2.31 -6.72
C ALA A 64 -3.61 3.39 -7.64
N ALA A 65 -4.25 4.55 -7.74
CA ALA A 65 -3.76 5.63 -8.58
C ALA A 65 -2.36 6.12 -8.18
N ASP A 66 -2.09 6.19 -6.88
CA ASP A 66 -0.77 6.58 -6.34
C ASP A 66 0.27 5.44 -6.46
N ALA A 67 -0.16 4.20 -6.51
CA ALA A 67 0.69 3.02 -6.63
C ALA A 67 0.97 2.59 -8.08
N LEU A 68 0.30 3.17 -9.07
CA LEU A 68 0.34 2.70 -10.46
C LEU A 68 1.75 2.58 -11.01
N ARG A 69 2.60 3.58 -10.79
CA ARG A 69 4.00 3.55 -11.22
C ARG A 69 4.73 2.31 -10.69
N SER A 70 4.59 2.00 -9.41
CA SER A 70 5.25 0.85 -8.77
C SER A 70 4.68 -0.48 -9.26
N LEU A 71 3.37 -0.56 -9.47
CA LEU A 71 2.71 -1.76 -10.00
C LEU A 71 3.18 -2.07 -11.41
N VAL A 72 3.26 -1.07 -12.29
CA VAL A 72 3.76 -1.25 -13.65
C VAL A 72 5.20 -1.79 -13.64
N ILE A 73 6.08 -1.25 -12.79
CA ILE A 73 7.46 -1.75 -12.65
C ILE A 73 7.46 -3.20 -12.16
N SER A 74 6.66 -3.51 -11.15
CA SER A 74 6.52 -4.84 -10.58
C SER A 74 6.11 -5.89 -11.63
N GLU A 75 5.15 -5.56 -12.46
CA GLU A 75 4.61 -6.44 -13.49
C GLU A 75 5.53 -6.55 -14.72
N GLN A 76 6.00 -5.43 -15.23
CA GLN A 76 6.76 -5.39 -16.48
C GLN A 76 8.22 -5.87 -16.34
N LEU A 77 8.84 -5.64 -15.20
CA LEU A 77 10.26 -5.89 -14.99
C LEU A 77 10.58 -7.01 -14.02
N LEU A 78 9.66 -7.33 -13.10
CA LEU A 78 9.93 -8.21 -11.97
C LEU A 78 9.00 -9.42 -11.86
N GLY A 79 8.18 -9.66 -12.89
CA GLY A 79 7.44 -10.90 -13.06
C GLY A 79 6.21 -11.07 -12.17
N THR A 80 5.66 -9.98 -11.64
CA THR A 80 4.39 -10.01 -10.89
C THR A 80 3.23 -10.35 -11.82
N THR A 81 2.39 -11.27 -11.39
CA THR A 81 1.20 -11.75 -12.13
C THR A 81 -0.10 -11.58 -11.36
N GLU A 82 -0.01 -11.15 -10.12
CA GLU A 82 -1.17 -10.94 -9.25
C GLU A 82 -1.03 -9.67 -8.42
N VAL A 83 -2.13 -8.92 -8.25
CA VAL A 83 -2.21 -7.73 -7.41
C VAL A 83 -3.32 -7.89 -6.38
N VAL A 84 -3.00 -7.64 -5.14
CA VAL A 84 -3.96 -7.65 -4.02
C VAL A 84 -4.07 -6.24 -3.46
N VAL A 85 -5.27 -5.65 -3.54
CA VAL A 85 -5.58 -4.31 -3.02
C VAL A 85 -6.26 -4.45 -1.66
N ILE A 86 -5.68 -3.84 -0.64
CA ILE A 86 -6.19 -3.93 0.74
C ILE A 86 -6.41 -2.52 1.29
N HIS A 87 -7.67 -2.15 1.50
CA HIS A 87 -8.04 -1.03 2.35
C HIS A 87 -8.38 -1.54 3.77
N HIS A 88 -8.67 -0.65 4.71
CA HIS A 88 -8.91 -1.08 6.08
C HIS A 88 -9.96 -0.26 6.79
N THR A 89 -10.55 -0.82 7.84
CA THR A 89 -11.47 -0.12 8.73
C THR A 89 -10.77 1.01 9.47
N ASP A 90 -11.52 2.02 9.86
CA ASP A 90 -11.02 3.18 10.63
C ASP A 90 -9.82 3.87 9.95
N CYS A 91 -9.88 3.99 8.62
CA CYS A 91 -8.83 4.63 7.82
C CYS A 91 -8.92 6.15 7.92
N GLY A 92 -7.77 6.81 8.08
CA GLY A 92 -7.68 8.26 8.07
C GLY A 92 -8.22 8.92 6.79
N MET A 93 -8.21 8.20 5.67
CA MET A 93 -8.74 8.68 4.39
C MET A 93 -10.26 8.88 4.38
N LEU A 94 -10.97 8.33 5.35
CA LEU A 94 -12.40 8.55 5.57
C LEU A 94 -12.72 9.85 6.31
N THR A 95 -11.73 10.57 6.81
CA THR A 95 -11.89 11.68 7.77
C THR A 95 -11.81 13.06 7.16
N PHE A 96 -11.50 13.20 5.88
CA PHE A 96 -11.34 14.50 5.23
C PHE A 96 -11.76 14.44 3.75
N SER A 97 -11.99 15.62 3.18
CA SER A 97 -12.12 15.83 1.73
C SER A 97 -10.85 16.51 1.18
N ASN A 98 -10.69 16.53 -0.15
CA ASN A 98 -9.62 17.31 -0.79
C ASN A 98 -9.68 18.78 -0.36
N ASP A 99 -10.87 19.38 -0.34
CA ASP A 99 -11.05 20.78 0.05
C ASP A 99 -10.60 21.02 1.49
N ASP A 100 -10.92 20.14 2.42
CA ASP A 100 -10.46 20.24 3.82
C ASP A 100 -8.94 20.30 3.90
N LEU A 101 -8.25 19.40 3.20
CA LEU A 101 -6.80 19.32 3.26
C LEU A 101 -6.12 20.45 2.47
N HIS A 102 -6.65 20.84 1.30
CA HIS A 102 -6.18 22.01 0.56
C HIS A 102 -6.25 23.28 1.42
N ASN A 103 -7.38 23.50 2.10
CA ASN A 103 -7.56 24.64 2.99
C ASN A 103 -6.61 24.60 4.19
N LYS A 104 -6.44 23.44 4.80
CA LYS A 104 -5.51 23.25 5.92
C LYS A 104 -4.07 23.58 5.53
N VAL A 105 -3.59 23.06 4.41
CA VAL A 105 -2.24 23.33 3.88
C VAL A 105 -2.06 24.85 3.61
N LYS A 106 -3.05 25.48 2.99
CA LYS A 106 -3.02 26.91 2.70
C LYS A 106 -2.95 27.76 3.98
N GLN A 107 -3.73 27.38 4.99
CA GLN A 107 -3.79 28.14 6.26
C GLN A 107 -2.53 27.94 7.11
N GLU A 108 -2.03 26.72 7.22
CA GLU A 108 -0.94 26.38 8.14
C GLU A 108 0.44 26.57 7.51
N LEU A 109 0.58 26.29 6.22
CA LEU A 109 1.87 26.32 5.52
C LEU A 109 2.00 27.48 4.53
N HIS A 110 0.95 28.24 4.30
CA HIS A 110 0.90 29.30 3.28
C HIS A 110 1.29 28.81 1.87
N ALA A 111 0.98 27.54 1.58
CA ALA A 111 1.28 26.86 0.33
C ALA A 111 0.00 26.47 -0.42
N ASP A 112 0.10 26.38 -1.73
CA ASP A 112 -0.99 25.91 -2.60
C ASP A 112 -0.80 24.43 -2.91
N ALA A 113 -1.78 23.61 -2.52
CA ALA A 113 -1.84 22.18 -2.82
C ALA A 113 -3.05 21.82 -3.70
N SER A 114 -3.67 22.82 -4.35
CA SER A 114 -4.91 22.62 -5.11
C SER A 114 -4.77 21.64 -6.29
N ASP A 115 -3.56 21.47 -6.82
CA ASP A 115 -3.27 20.53 -7.91
C ASP A 115 -3.08 19.06 -7.44
N ILE A 116 -3.09 18.84 -6.13
CA ILE A 116 -2.91 17.50 -5.56
C ILE A 116 -4.27 16.88 -5.25
N ASP A 117 -4.57 15.74 -5.86
CA ASP A 117 -5.63 14.85 -5.39
C ASP A 117 -5.05 13.94 -4.31
N PHE A 118 -5.51 14.13 -3.07
CA PHE A 118 -5.09 13.30 -1.94
C PHE A 118 -5.83 11.96 -1.87
N LEU A 119 -6.75 11.70 -2.81
CA LEU A 119 -7.49 10.46 -2.96
C LEU A 119 -8.29 10.02 -1.72
N PRO A 120 -8.96 10.93 -0.99
CA PRO A 120 -9.82 10.54 0.13
C PRO A 120 -11.04 9.77 -0.39
N PHE A 121 -11.70 9.05 0.50
CA PHE A 121 -12.93 8.35 0.15
C PHE A 121 -13.94 8.40 1.30
N LYS A 122 -15.24 8.28 0.97
CA LYS A 122 -16.35 8.32 1.94
C LYS A 122 -16.91 6.94 2.24
N ASP A 123 -16.79 6.01 1.31
CA ASP A 123 -17.27 4.64 1.42
C ASP A 123 -16.11 3.68 1.26
N LEU A 124 -15.79 2.95 2.33
CA LEU A 124 -14.65 2.05 2.38
C LEU A 124 -14.75 0.91 1.37
N GLU A 125 -15.91 0.28 1.28
CA GLU A 125 -16.11 -0.86 0.38
C GLU A 125 -16.09 -0.42 -1.08
N GLN A 126 -16.72 0.71 -1.39
CA GLN A 126 -16.70 1.29 -2.73
C GLN A 126 -15.29 1.71 -3.13
N SER A 127 -14.49 2.25 -2.21
CA SER A 127 -13.10 2.63 -2.51
C SER A 127 -12.23 1.46 -2.96
N VAL A 128 -12.46 0.26 -2.41
CA VAL A 128 -11.77 -0.96 -2.88
C VAL A 128 -12.22 -1.32 -4.28
N ARG A 129 -13.54 -1.29 -4.55
CA ARG A 129 -14.06 -1.58 -5.89
C ARG A 129 -13.55 -0.61 -6.94
N ASP A 130 -13.51 0.68 -6.59
CA ASP A 130 -13.01 1.73 -7.48
C ASP A 130 -11.53 1.51 -7.83
N ASP A 131 -10.70 1.16 -6.85
CA ASP A 131 -9.28 0.92 -7.07
C ASP A 131 -9.02 -0.36 -7.87
N VAL A 132 -9.77 -1.43 -7.63
CA VAL A 132 -9.71 -2.65 -8.45
C VAL A 132 -10.15 -2.36 -9.89
N ALA A 133 -11.24 -1.61 -10.09
CA ALA A 133 -11.71 -1.20 -11.41
C ALA A 133 -10.67 -0.31 -12.11
N PHE A 134 -10.10 0.67 -11.41
CA PHE A 134 -9.04 1.54 -11.94
C PHE A 134 -7.88 0.73 -12.52
N LEU A 135 -7.41 -0.29 -11.81
CA LEU A 135 -6.32 -1.14 -12.29
C LEU A 135 -6.74 -2.01 -13.49
N ARG A 136 -7.93 -2.61 -13.45
CA ARG A 136 -8.45 -3.45 -14.54
C ARG A 136 -8.69 -2.68 -15.84
N GLU A 137 -9.04 -1.42 -15.73
CA GLU A 137 -9.31 -0.53 -16.87
C GLU A 137 -8.06 0.20 -17.38
N SER A 138 -6.97 0.18 -16.59
CA SER A 138 -5.74 0.86 -16.96
C SER A 138 -5.07 0.19 -18.16
N PRO A 139 -4.74 0.95 -19.22
CA PRO A 139 -3.99 0.41 -20.35
C PRO A 139 -2.54 0.04 -20.00
N LEU A 140 -2.06 0.43 -18.83
CA LEU A 140 -0.71 0.14 -18.34
C LEU A 140 -0.63 -1.17 -17.54
N ILE A 141 -1.77 -1.77 -17.20
CA ILE A 141 -1.86 -3.04 -16.49
C ILE A 141 -2.30 -4.13 -17.48
N PRO A 142 -1.51 -5.20 -17.67
CA PRO A 142 -1.90 -6.29 -18.56
C PRO A 142 -3.21 -6.95 -18.12
N GLN A 143 -4.06 -7.30 -19.07
CA GLN A 143 -5.35 -7.96 -18.80
C GLN A 143 -5.19 -9.36 -18.18
N SER A 144 -4.00 -9.94 -18.26
CA SER A 144 -3.68 -11.23 -17.65
C SER A 144 -3.40 -11.16 -16.15
N ILE A 145 -3.23 -9.96 -15.60
CA ILE A 145 -2.98 -9.78 -14.16
C ILE A 145 -4.27 -10.07 -13.38
N ALA A 146 -4.19 -10.99 -12.43
CA ALA A 146 -5.27 -11.22 -11.47
C ALA A 146 -5.30 -10.09 -10.44
N ILE A 147 -6.46 -9.48 -10.22
CA ILE A 147 -6.62 -8.36 -9.27
C ILE A 147 -7.76 -8.68 -8.32
N SER A 148 -7.46 -8.65 -7.02
CA SER A 148 -8.42 -8.91 -5.94
C SER A 148 -8.42 -7.77 -4.93
N GLY A 149 -9.59 -7.50 -4.35
CA GLY A 149 -9.78 -6.44 -3.37
C GLY A 149 -10.28 -6.94 -2.03
N PHE A 150 -9.74 -6.40 -0.94
CA PHE A 150 -10.05 -6.78 0.44
C PHE A 150 -10.18 -5.58 1.36
N ILE A 151 -10.88 -5.80 2.46
CA ILE A 151 -10.86 -4.91 3.62
C ILE A 151 -10.22 -5.66 4.79
N TYR A 152 -9.23 -5.03 5.41
CA TYR A 152 -8.61 -5.47 6.66
C TYR A 152 -9.30 -4.78 7.84
N ASP A 153 -9.73 -5.55 8.82
CA ASP A 153 -10.27 -5.01 10.07
C ASP A 153 -9.14 -4.78 11.08
N VAL A 154 -8.90 -3.53 11.45
CA VAL A 154 -7.83 -3.16 12.40
C VAL A 154 -8.09 -3.62 13.84
N LYS A 155 -9.31 -4.07 14.15
CA LYS A 155 -9.67 -4.53 15.51
C LYS A 155 -9.42 -6.01 15.70
N ASP A 156 -9.65 -6.83 14.69
CA ASP A 156 -9.52 -8.29 14.79
C ASP A 156 -8.52 -8.92 13.82
N GLY A 157 -7.94 -8.11 12.92
CA GLY A 157 -6.92 -8.56 11.97
C GLY A 157 -7.42 -9.43 10.82
N ARG A 158 -8.72 -9.48 10.58
CA ARG A 158 -9.31 -10.29 9.52
C ARG A 158 -9.36 -9.56 8.19
N LEU A 159 -9.16 -10.33 7.11
CA LEU A 159 -9.43 -9.90 5.74
C LEU A 159 -10.83 -10.34 5.32
N ARG A 160 -11.57 -9.40 4.72
CA ARG A 160 -12.86 -9.66 4.10
C ARG A 160 -12.77 -9.33 2.59
N PRO A 161 -13.10 -10.28 1.69
CA PRO A 161 -13.09 -10.01 0.27
C PRO A 161 -14.19 -9.01 -0.11
N VAL A 162 -13.89 -8.15 -1.09
CA VAL A 162 -14.82 -7.17 -1.66
C VAL A 162 -14.99 -7.38 -3.16
N SER A 163 -13.90 -7.71 -3.85
CA SER A 163 -13.93 -7.91 -5.30
C SER A 163 -12.78 -8.81 -5.79
#